data_febe8838b1eeb8f1c46a7f11d194d853
#
_entry.id   febe8838b1eeb8f1c46a7f11d194d853
#
_cell.length_a   1.000
_cell.length_b   1.000
_cell.length_c   1.000
_cell.angle_alpha   90.00
_cell.angle_beta   90.00
_cell.angle_gamma   90.00
#
_symmetry.space_group_name_H-M   'P 1'
#
loop_
_entity.id
_entity.type
_entity.pdbx_description
1 polymer ?
#
loop_
_entity_poly.entity_id
_entity_poly.type
_entity_poly.pdbx_seq_one_letter_code
_entity_poly.pdbx_strand_id
1 'polypeptide(L)'
;MAIWLLLCALAPLLSGCAGPQKRQYEFYDAFDTVIRLTAYTRDEASFRRLCEQAEAEFLRYDAIFDRYEAHEGVQGVWALNHAQGEATPVEPELLELLLLAQEWYAVCDRVNVAMGAVTDIWHAARESGALPSQEALEAAAAHTDFSLVEVDAVAGTVRLRDPALSLDFGALAKGYAAERIAQALGEETLLIDAGGNVVAAGKPGDGRAAWDIAVSHPDGGVLCVVPVADGCAVTSGGSQRYFTVDGVRYHHIIDPDTLYPANLYRQTTVFCADSALADWLSTSAFLLEYEDSRALVESMGAKGIWILPDGEVRASDGLLPNE
;
A
#
# COMPACT_ATOMS: atom_id res chain seq x y z
N MET A 1 -61.36 -56.03 8.20
CA MET A 1 -60.82 -55.21 7.16
C MET A 1 -60.45 -53.86 7.79
N ALA A 2 -59.18 -53.64 8.13
CA ALA A 2 -58.69 -52.38 8.69
C ALA A 2 -57.85 -51.68 7.64
N ILE A 3 -58.30 -50.49 7.22
CA ILE A 3 -57.61 -49.62 6.24
C ILE A 3 -56.63 -48.76 7.00
N TRP A 4 -55.35 -48.96 6.73
CA TRP A 4 -54.25 -48.10 7.20
C TRP A 4 -54.08 -46.93 6.21
N LEU A 5 -54.40 -45.70 6.65
CA LEU A 5 -54.11 -44.48 5.94
C LEU A 5 -52.61 -44.09 6.24
N LEU A 6 -51.78 -44.20 5.22
CA LEU A 6 -50.43 -43.67 5.22
C LEU A 6 -50.47 -42.17 5.04
N LEU A 7 -50.25 -41.40 6.11
CA LEU A 7 -49.97 -39.96 6.04
C LEU A 7 -48.50 -39.76 5.66
N CYS A 8 -48.25 -39.49 4.40
CA CYS A 8 -46.95 -38.94 3.94
C CYS A 8 -46.84 -37.49 4.43
N ALA A 9 -46.13 -37.26 5.52
CA ALA A 9 -45.73 -35.93 5.93
C ALA A 9 -44.67 -35.40 4.94
N LEU A 10 -45.08 -34.51 4.03
CA LEU A 10 -44.17 -33.65 3.28
C LEU A 10 -43.52 -32.64 4.27
N ALA A 11 -42.33 -32.92 4.72
CA ALA A 11 -41.51 -31.92 5.39
C ALA A 11 -41.04 -30.90 4.30
N PRO A 12 -41.38 -29.62 4.40
CA PRO A 12 -40.78 -28.64 3.51
C PRO A 12 -39.30 -28.55 3.81
N LEU A 13 -38.43 -28.87 2.86
CA LEU A 13 -37.05 -28.53 2.88
C LEU A 13 -36.97 -26.98 2.84
N LEU A 14 -37.00 -26.39 4.01
CA LEU A 14 -36.58 -25.01 4.21
C LEU A 14 -35.06 -24.97 3.96
N SER A 15 -34.65 -24.96 2.71
CA SER A 15 -33.34 -24.42 2.32
C SER A 15 -33.42 -22.93 2.63
N GLY A 16 -33.20 -22.58 3.89
CA GLY A 16 -32.98 -21.20 4.27
C GLY A 16 -31.79 -20.70 3.46
N CYS A 17 -31.99 -19.73 2.58
CA CYS A 17 -30.89 -18.97 1.99
C CYS A 17 -30.14 -18.33 3.16
N ALA A 18 -29.10 -18.98 3.65
CA ALA A 18 -28.17 -18.34 4.58
C ALA A 18 -27.62 -17.10 3.85
N GLY A 19 -27.73 -15.96 4.51
CA GLY A 19 -27.15 -14.71 3.98
C GLY A 19 -25.64 -14.85 3.75
N PRO A 20 -25.01 -13.87 3.11
CA PRO A 20 -23.57 -13.87 2.92
C PRO A 20 -22.83 -14.05 4.24
N GLN A 21 -21.80 -14.88 4.25
CA GLN A 21 -21.00 -15.17 5.45
C GLN A 21 -19.62 -14.51 5.33
N LYS A 22 -19.11 -13.95 6.43
CA LYS A 22 -17.76 -13.42 6.53
C LYS A 22 -16.74 -14.54 6.37
N ARG A 23 -15.81 -14.37 5.43
CA ARG A 23 -14.69 -15.27 5.16
C ARG A 23 -13.41 -14.49 5.12
N GLN A 24 -12.29 -15.15 5.45
CA GLN A 24 -10.96 -14.53 5.42
C GLN A 24 -9.97 -15.48 4.77
N TYR A 25 -8.99 -14.90 4.06
CA TYR A 25 -7.87 -15.57 3.43
C TYR A 25 -6.61 -14.74 3.60
N GLU A 26 -5.48 -15.37 3.80
CA GLU A 26 -4.18 -14.72 3.95
C GLU A 26 -3.14 -15.42 3.08
N PHE A 27 -2.25 -14.63 2.48
CA PHE A 27 -1.07 -15.10 1.75
C PHE A 27 0.11 -14.14 1.94
N TYR A 28 1.34 -14.57 1.56
CA TYR A 28 2.57 -13.90 1.97
C TYR A 28 3.56 -13.67 0.81
N ASP A 29 3.20 -14.07 -0.41
CA ASP A 29 4.15 -14.21 -1.52
C ASP A 29 4.26 -12.94 -2.39
N ALA A 30 3.68 -11.80 -1.97
CA ALA A 30 3.72 -10.53 -2.71
C ALA A 30 4.04 -9.34 -1.79
N PHE A 31 4.80 -8.37 -2.31
CA PHE A 31 5.17 -7.11 -1.66
C PHE A 31 5.86 -7.25 -0.30
N ASP A 32 6.50 -8.39 -0.02
CA ASP A 32 7.20 -8.64 1.25
C ASP A 32 6.30 -8.42 2.48
N THR A 33 5.00 -8.73 2.38
CA THR A 33 4.03 -8.47 3.44
C THR A 33 2.95 -9.54 3.51
N VAL A 34 2.18 -9.52 4.60
CA VAL A 34 0.94 -10.29 4.72
C VAL A 34 -0.16 -9.56 3.97
N ILE A 35 -0.82 -10.27 3.06
CA ILE A 35 -2.02 -9.77 2.39
C ILE A 35 -3.21 -10.56 2.92
N ARG A 36 -4.19 -9.84 3.45
CA ARG A 36 -5.42 -10.42 3.99
C ARG A 36 -6.63 -9.93 3.22
N LEU A 37 -7.43 -10.88 2.76
CA LEU A 37 -8.73 -10.65 2.14
C LEU A 37 -9.83 -11.00 3.12
N THR A 38 -10.79 -10.12 3.30
CA THR A 38 -12.02 -10.38 4.04
C THR A 38 -13.21 -10.05 3.15
N ALA A 39 -14.09 -11.02 2.90
CA ALA A 39 -15.27 -10.79 2.08
C ALA A 39 -16.51 -11.48 2.67
N TYR A 40 -17.69 -10.98 2.29
CA TYR A 40 -18.96 -11.61 2.60
C TYR A 40 -19.48 -12.30 1.34
N THR A 41 -19.42 -13.63 1.30
CA THR A 41 -19.84 -14.44 0.15
C THR A 41 -20.92 -15.44 0.54
N ARG A 42 -21.76 -15.81 -0.44
CA ARG A 42 -22.86 -16.79 -0.21
C ARG A 42 -22.34 -18.21 -0.03
N ASP A 43 -21.26 -18.55 -0.72
CA ASP A 43 -20.69 -19.89 -0.70
C ASP A 43 -19.15 -19.87 -0.75
N GLU A 44 -18.56 -20.99 -0.36
CA GLU A 44 -17.11 -21.19 -0.30
C GLU A 44 -16.44 -21.16 -1.68
N ALA A 45 -17.13 -21.65 -2.70
CA ALA A 45 -16.54 -21.70 -4.06
C ALA A 45 -16.39 -20.30 -4.66
N SER A 46 -17.36 -19.40 -4.41
CA SER A 46 -17.26 -17.99 -4.80
C SER A 46 -16.13 -17.29 -4.08
N PHE A 47 -15.99 -17.52 -2.77
CA PHE A 47 -14.89 -16.95 -1.98
C PHE A 47 -13.52 -17.44 -2.48
N ARG A 48 -13.39 -18.74 -2.75
CA ARG A 48 -12.13 -19.30 -3.26
C ARG A 48 -11.72 -18.69 -4.59
N ARG A 49 -12.65 -18.56 -5.56
CA ARG A 49 -12.36 -17.88 -6.83
C ARG A 49 -11.90 -16.43 -6.64
N LEU A 50 -12.56 -15.70 -5.74
CA LEU A 50 -12.16 -14.35 -5.38
C LEU A 50 -10.71 -14.31 -4.86
N CYS A 51 -10.35 -15.21 -3.95
CA CYS A 51 -9.00 -15.30 -3.40
C CYS A 51 -7.96 -15.66 -4.48
N GLU A 52 -8.24 -16.67 -5.31
CA GLU A 52 -7.35 -17.09 -6.40
C GLU A 52 -7.11 -15.95 -7.41
N GLN A 53 -8.14 -15.16 -7.74
CA GLN A 53 -8.01 -14.00 -8.61
C GLN A 53 -7.20 -12.87 -7.95
N ALA A 54 -7.50 -12.55 -6.68
CA ALA A 54 -6.77 -11.52 -5.95
C ALA A 54 -5.29 -11.86 -5.81
N GLU A 55 -4.97 -13.10 -5.41
CA GLU A 55 -3.60 -13.57 -5.24
C GLU A 55 -2.82 -13.51 -6.56
N ALA A 56 -3.41 -13.98 -7.67
CA ALA A 56 -2.78 -13.91 -8.99
C ALA A 56 -2.48 -12.46 -9.41
N GLU A 57 -3.40 -11.53 -9.16
CA GLU A 57 -3.18 -10.11 -9.47
C GLU A 57 -2.12 -9.48 -8.55
N PHE A 58 -2.10 -9.78 -7.25
CA PHE A 58 -1.06 -9.30 -6.36
C PHE A 58 0.34 -9.78 -6.77
N LEU A 59 0.49 -11.05 -7.15
CA LEU A 59 1.75 -11.59 -7.67
C LEU A 59 2.15 -10.91 -9.00
N ARG A 60 1.19 -10.60 -9.86
CA ARG A 60 1.45 -9.87 -11.11
C ARG A 60 1.92 -8.45 -10.85
N TYR A 61 1.26 -7.70 -9.94
CA TYR A 61 1.70 -6.36 -9.57
C TYR A 61 3.05 -6.36 -8.86
N ASP A 62 3.30 -7.33 -7.99
CA ASP A 62 4.59 -7.52 -7.34
C ASP A 62 5.71 -7.67 -8.37
N ALA A 63 5.54 -8.55 -9.36
CA ALA A 63 6.50 -8.73 -10.45
C ALA A 63 6.73 -7.45 -11.29
N ILE A 64 5.70 -6.62 -11.51
CA ILE A 64 5.83 -5.35 -12.24
C ILE A 64 6.65 -4.35 -11.43
N PHE A 65 6.41 -4.24 -10.12
CA PHE A 65 7.04 -3.24 -9.25
C PHE A 65 8.31 -3.74 -8.55
N ASP A 66 8.67 -5.02 -8.72
CA ASP A 66 9.92 -5.56 -8.22
C ASP A 66 11.11 -4.89 -8.93
N ARG A 67 11.98 -4.28 -8.13
CA ARG A 67 13.21 -3.65 -8.61
C ARG A 67 14.45 -4.51 -8.45
N TYR A 68 14.36 -5.63 -7.72
CA TYR A 68 15.48 -6.47 -7.31
C TYR A 68 15.70 -7.66 -8.24
N GLU A 69 14.61 -8.26 -8.74
CA GLU A 69 14.66 -9.47 -9.54
C GLU A 69 13.98 -9.31 -10.90
N ALA A 70 14.54 -10.00 -11.92
CA ALA A 70 13.93 -10.05 -13.25
C ALA A 70 12.82 -11.10 -13.28
N HIS A 71 11.65 -10.72 -13.78
CA HIS A 71 10.54 -11.64 -14.02
C HIS A 71 10.37 -11.89 -15.52
N GLU A 72 10.31 -13.16 -15.94
CA GLU A 72 10.23 -13.54 -17.35
C GLU A 72 8.98 -12.93 -18.03
N GLY A 73 9.21 -12.18 -19.10
CA GLY A 73 8.14 -11.57 -19.90
C GLY A 73 7.56 -10.28 -19.28
N VAL A 74 8.03 -9.81 -18.12
CA VAL A 74 7.56 -8.61 -17.45
C VAL A 74 8.49 -7.43 -17.76
N GLN A 75 7.91 -6.35 -18.27
CA GLN A 75 8.61 -5.07 -18.51
C GLN A 75 8.34 -4.11 -17.34
N GLY A 76 8.80 -4.51 -16.16
CA GLY A 76 8.61 -3.83 -14.89
C GLY A 76 9.76 -2.90 -14.49
N VAL A 77 9.79 -2.53 -13.21
CA VAL A 77 10.79 -1.62 -12.63
C VAL A 77 12.21 -2.17 -12.79
N TRP A 78 12.42 -3.48 -12.59
CA TRP A 78 13.73 -4.10 -12.79
C TRP A 78 14.26 -3.87 -14.22
N ALA A 79 13.45 -4.15 -15.23
CA ALA A 79 13.84 -4.00 -16.63
C ALA A 79 14.20 -2.55 -16.97
N LEU A 80 13.40 -1.59 -16.45
CA LEU A 80 13.65 -0.16 -16.65
C LEU A 80 14.93 0.31 -15.96
N ASN A 81 15.18 -0.10 -14.73
CA ASN A 81 16.41 0.23 -13.99
C ASN A 81 17.67 -0.35 -14.65
N HIS A 82 17.55 -1.40 -15.46
CA HIS A 82 18.67 -2.03 -16.17
C HIS A 82 18.77 -1.62 -17.65
N ALA A 83 17.94 -0.68 -18.12
CA ALA A 83 17.87 -0.27 -19.53
C ALA A 83 19.01 0.64 -19.99
N GLN A 84 19.95 1.03 -19.11
CA GLN A 84 21.15 1.82 -19.43
C GLN A 84 20.86 3.10 -20.23
N GLY A 85 19.74 3.78 -19.92
CA GLY A 85 19.35 5.02 -20.58
C GLY A 85 18.65 4.85 -21.94
N GLU A 86 18.33 3.64 -22.35
CA GLU A 86 17.52 3.37 -23.55
C GLU A 86 16.02 3.56 -23.24
N ALA A 87 15.27 4.01 -24.25
CA ALA A 87 13.81 4.07 -24.16
C ALA A 87 13.23 2.66 -24.14
N THR A 88 12.59 2.29 -23.06
CA THR A 88 12.14 0.91 -22.79
C THR A 88 10.62 0.86 -22.73
N PRO A 89 9.95 -0.04 -23.49
CA PRO A 89 8.55 -0.34 -23.27
C PRO A 89 8.33 -0.83 -21.85
N VAL A 90 7.24 -0.40 -21.20
CA VAL A 90 6.91 -0.80 -19.82
C VAL A 90 5.47 -1.29 -19.74
N GLU A 91 5.18 -2.06 -18.69
CA GLU A 91 3.81 -2.48 -18.40
C GLU A 91 2.89 -1.26 -18.24
N PRO A 92 1.64 -1.31 -18.73
CA PRO A 92 0.71 -0.18 -18.64
C PRO A 92 0.50 0.32 -17.22
N GLU A 93 0.51 -0.57 -16.24
CA GLU A 93 0.34 -0.23 -14.82
C GLU A 93 1.55 0.52 -14.25
N LEU A 94 2.76 0.18 -14.68
CA LEU A 94 3.95 0.93 -14.31
C LEU A 94 3.93 2.33 -14.94
N LEU A 95 3.52 2.43 -16.20
CA LEU A 95 3.36 3.70 -16.90
C LEU A 95 2.35 4.60 -16.19
N GLU A 96 1.18 4.05 -15.83
CA GLU A 96 0.13 4.77 -15.12
C GLU A 96 0.63 5.28 -13.76
N LEU A 97 1.23 4.41 -12.95
CA LEU A 97 1.72 4.81 -11.62
C LEU A 97 2.86 5.82 -11.71
N LEU A 98 3.71 5.74 -12.74
CA LEU A 98 4.78 6.71 -12.95
C LEU A 98 4.22 8.10 -13.31
N LEU A 99 3.18 8.17 -14.13
CA LEU A 99 2.49 9.43 -14.43
C LEU A 99 1.84 10.04 -13.19
N LEU A 100 1.16 9.22 -12.37
CA LEU A 100 0.63 9.66 -11.07
C LEU A 100 1.74 10.15 -10.14
N ALA A 101 2.87 9.43 -10.08
CA ALA A 101 4.02 9.84 -9.27
C ALA A 101 4.59 11.20 -9.73
N GLN A 102 4.66 11.47 -11.03
CA GLN A 102 5.08 12.78 -11.55
C GLN A 102 4.09 13.89 -11.18
N GLU A 103 2.79 13.62 -11.30
CA GLU A 103 1.74 14.57 -10.90
C GLU A 103 1.82 14.89 -9.40
N TRP A 104 1.92 13.88 -8.55
CA TRP A 104 2.01 14.05 -7.10
C TRP A 104 3.34 14.68 -6.65
N TYR A 105 4.45 14.35 -7.30
CA TYR A 105 5.75 14.96 -7.04
C TYR A 105 5.73 16.48 -7.31
N ALA A 106 4.98 16.93 -8.32
CA ALA A 106 4.79 18.36 -8.57
C ALA A 106 3.99 19.08 -7.48
N VAL A 107 3.18 18.35 -6.69
CA VAL A 107 2.44 18.88 -5.52
C VAL A 107 3.33 18.90 -4.28
N CYS A 108 4.05 17.79 -4.02
CA CYS A 108 4.96 17.65 -2.90
C CYS A 108 6.09 16.67 -3.27
N ASP A 109 7.32 17.14 -3.22
CA ASP A 109 8.52 16.46 -3.66
C ASP A 109 9.14 15.50 -2.63
N ARG A 110 8.49 15.31 -1.48
CA ARG A 110 9.01 14.45 -0.40
C ARG A 110 9.09 12.97 -0.78
N VAL A 111 8.12 12.47 -1.55
CA VAL A 111 8.16 11.10 -2.08
C VAL A 111 8.68 11.15 -3.52
N ASN A 112 9.94 10.77 -3.67
CA ASN A 112 10.64 10.74 -4.95
C ASN A 112 10.94 9.29 -5.36
N VAL A 113 10.24 8.80 -6.38
CA VAL A 113 10.46 7.43 -6.89
C VAL A 113 11.84 7.25 -7.56
N ALA A 114 12.56 8.33 -7.87
CA ALA A 114 13.92 8.26 -8.40
C ALA A 114 15.00 8.09 -7.32
N MET A 115 14.63 7.85 -6.06
CA MET A 115 15.58 7.66 -4.96
C MET A 115 16.18 6.24 -4.88
N GLY A 116 15.97 5.41 -5.89
CA GLY A 116 16.41 4.02 -5.87
C GLY A 116 17.88 3.82 -5.55
N ALA A 117 18.77 4.65 -6.10
CA ALA A 117 20.22 4.56 -5.79
C ALA A 117 20.54 4.79 -4.30
N VAL A 118 19.80 5.67 -3.61
CA VAL A 118 19.94 5.92 -2.16
C VAL A 118 19.32 4.78 -1.36
N THR A 119 18.12 4.32 -1.74
CA THR A 119 17.44 3.22 -1.03
C THR A 119 18.20 1.89 -1.14
N ASP A 120 18.94 1.65 -2.25
CA ASP A 120 19.84 0.50 -2.39
C ASP A 120 20.96 0.49 -1.34
N ILE A 121 21.54 1.64 -1.06
CA ILE A 121 22.57 1.77 -0.02
C ILE A 121 22.00 1.44 1.36
N TRP A 122 20.79 1.91 1.67
CA TRP A 122 20.11 1.59 2.93
C TRP A 122 19.67 0.13 2.99
N HIS A 123 19.30 -0.47 1.87
CA HIS A 123 19.01 -1.91 1.78
C HIS A 123 20.27 -2.74 2.10
N ALA A 124 21.40 -2.45 1.48
CA ALA A 124 22.69 -3.10 1.76
C ALA A 124 23.16 -2.86 3.20
N ALA A 125 22.90 -1.67 3.77
CA ALA A 125 23.19 -1.36 5.17
C ALA A 125 22.38 -2.25 6.13
N ARG A 126 21.11 -2.50 5.82
CA ARG A 126 20.25 -3.40 6.60
C ARG A 126 20.75 -4.85 6.55
N GLU A 127 21.21 -5.32 5.40
CA GLU A 127 21.74 -6.68 5.25
C GLU A 127 23.08 -6.87 5.96
N SER A 128 23.97 -5.88 5.86
CA SER A 128 25.28 -5.93 6.49
C SER A 128 25.28 -5.59 7.99
N GLY A 129 24.25 -4.92 8.48
CA GLY A 129 24.18 -4.39 9.84
C GLY A 129 25.13 -3.21 10.09
N ALA A 130 25.63 -2.55 9.04
CA ALA A 130 26.55 -1.43 9.13
C ALA A 130 25.93 -0.16 8.51
N LEU A 131 26.18 1.01 9.12
CA LEU A 131 25.68 2.28 8.58
C LEU A 131 26.43 2.65 7.29
N PRO A 132 25.71 3.25 6.31
CA PRO A 132 26.35 3.77 5.11
C PRO A 132 27.24 4.97 5.43
N SER A 133 28.28 5.19 4.63
CA SER A 133 29.05 6.43 4.72
C SER A 133 28.29 7.60 4.10
N GLN A 134 28.50 8.78 4.66
CA GLN A 134 27.91 10.01 4.11
C GLN A 134 28.32 10.24 2.64
N GLU A 135 29.58 9.97 2.32
CA GLU A 135 30.12 10.08 0.96
C GLU A 135 29.38 9.18 -0.04
N ALA A 136 29.05 7.94 0.37
CA ALA A 136 28.30 7.02 -0.48
C ALA A 136 26.86 7.50 -0.71
N LEU A 137 26.19 8.01 0.32
CA LEU A 137 24.84 8.57 0.22
C LEU A 137 24.80 9.81 -0.68
N GLU A 138 25.76 10.74 -0.52
CA GLU A 138 25.87 11.94 -1.37
C GLU A 138 26.16 11.59 -2.83
N ALA A 139 27.01 10.59 -3.07
CA ALA A 139 27.28 10.10 -4.43
C ALA A 139 26.03 9.52 -5.08
N ALA A 140 25.22 8.73 -4.34
CA ALA A 140 23.97 8.19 -4.84
C ALA A 140 22.90 9.26 -5.06
N ALA A 141 22.83 10.27 -4.17
CA ALA A 141 21.89 11.38 -4.28
C ALA A 141 22.09 12.23 -5.55
N ALA A 142 23.30 12.23 -6.15
CA ALA A 142 23.54 12.88 -7.44
C ALA A 142 22.74 12.25 -8.59
N HIS A 143 22.13 11.07 -8.40
CA HIS A 143 21.39 10.30 -9.39
C HIS A 143 19.89 10.16 -9.03
N THR A 144 19.32 11.14 -8.32
CA THR A 144 17.91 11.12 -7.86
C THR A 144 17.03 12.21 -8.50
N ASP A 145 17.51 12.86 -9.55
CA ASP A 145 16.75 13.90 -10.24
C ASP A 145 15.59 13.31 -11.05
N PHE A 146 14.37 13.41 -10.50
CA PHE A 146 13.18 12.87 -11.12
C PHE A 146 12.84 13.51 -12.47
N SER A 147 13.33 14.71 -12.78
CA SER A 147 13.15 15.35 -14.08
C SER A 147 13.86 14.62 -15.22
N LEU A 148 14.79 13.72 -14.91
CA LEU A 148 15.51 12.89 -15.87
C LEU A 148 14.75 11.60 -16.25
N VAL A 149 13.55 11.39 -15.70
CA VAL A 149 12.64 10.30 -16.07
C VAL A 149 11.68 10.80 -17.15
N GLU A 150 11.96 10.41 -18.40
CA GLU A 150 11.15 10.78 -19.57
C GLU A 150 10.09 9.71 -19.82
N VAL A 151 8.83 10.12 -19.91
CA VAL A 151 7.69 9.24 -20.18
C VAL A 151 7.07 9.61 -21.53
N ASP A 152 7.00 8.65 -22.45
CA ASP A 152 6.18 8.74 -23.66
C ASP A 152 4.92 7.89 -23.48
N ALA A 153 3.85 8.53 -23.03
CA ALA A 153 2.57 7.86 -22.78
C ALA A 153 1.90 7.33 -24.05
N VAL A 154 2.23 7.88 -25.22
CA VAL A 154 1.68 7.45 -26.52
C VAL A 154 2.39 6.19 -27.00
N ALA A 155 3.72 6.17 -26.87
CA ALA A 155 4.54 5.01 -27.25
C ALA A 155 4.53 3.90 -26.17
N GLY A 156 4.10 4.21 -24.95
CA GLY A 156 4.18 3.28 -23.80
C GLY A 156 5.62 3.00 -23.37
N THR A 157 6.50 4.00 -23.48
CA THR A 157 7.94 3.84 -23.16
C THR A 157 8.40 4.83 -22.10
N VAL A 158 9.40 4.40 -21.33
CA VAL A 158 10.07 5.23 -20.32
C VAL A 158 11.57 5.21 -20.59
N ARG A 159 12.23 6.33 -20.34
CA ARG A 159 13.69 6.48 -20.45
C ARG A 159 14.25 7.15 -19.22
N LEU A 160 15.24 6.53 -18.60
CA LEU A 160 16.05 7.15 -17.54
C LEU A 160 17.27 7.81 -18.20
N ARG A 161 17.29 9.15 -18.29
CA ARG A 161 18.38 9.88 -19.00
C ARG A 161 19.73 9.78 -18.29
N ASP A 162 19.70 9.58 -16.99
CA ASP A 162 20.88 9.22 -16.21
C ASP A 162 20.93 7.70 -16.03
N PRO A 163 21.93 6.99 -16.60
CA PRO A 163 22.05 5.54 -16.49
C PRO A 163 22.27 5.02 -15.05
N ALA A 164 22.64 5.90 -14.11
CA ALA A 164 22.80 5.57 -12.69
C ALA A 164 21.54 5.85 -11.86
N LEU A 165 20.53 6.51 -12.44
CA LEU A 165 19.24 6.69 -11.81
C LEU A 165 18.53 5.35 -11.68
N SER A 166 17.94 5.08 -10.53
CA SER A 166 17.17 3.88 -10.26
C SER A 166 15.82 4.25 -9.63
N LEU A 167 14.75 3.61 -10.11
CA LEU A 167 13.40 3.82 -9.59
C LEU A 167 13.10 2.86 -8.45
N ASP A 168 12.33 3.36 -7.48
CA ASP A 168 11.79 2.61 -6.33
C ASP A 168 10.36 3.08 -6.04
N PHE A 169 9.39 2.18 -6.19
CA PHE A 169 7.97 2.45 -5.97
C PHE A 169 7.48 1.97 -4.61
N GLY A 170 8.36 1.65 -3.67
CA GLY A 170 8.00 1.09 -2.35
C GLY A 170 7.00 1.93 -1.54
N ALA A 171 6.92 3.24 -1.79
CA ALA A 171 5.99 4.18 -1.15
C ALA A 171 4.64 4.34 -1.88
N LEU A 172 4.42 3.65 -3.01
CA LEU A 172 3.25 3.84 -3.88
C LEU A 172 2.63 2.51 -4.33
N ALA A 173 3.47 1.50 -4.59
CA ALA A 173 3.07 0.31 -5.32
C ALA A 173 2.01 -0.54 -4.60
N LYS A 174 2.08 -0.63 -3.26
CA LYS A 174 1.12 -1.42 -2.48
C LYS A 174 -0.27 -0.81 -2.49
N GLY A 175 -0.36 0.50 -2.26
CA GLY A 175 -1.63 1.21 -2.31
C GLY A 175 -2.25 1.17 -3.70
N TYR A 176 -1.44 1.37 -4.73
CA TYR A 176 -1.87 1.27 -6.13
C TYR A 176 -2.38 -0.13 -6.48
N ALA A 177 -1.62 -1.17 -6.16
CA ALA A 177 -2.02 -2.55 -6.43
C ALA A 177 -3.33 -2.91 -5.69
N ALA A 178 -3.42 -2.61 -4.39
CA ALA A 178 -4.62 -2.89 -3.60
C ALA A 178 -5.87 -2.19 -4.17
N GLU A 179 -5.74 -0.92 -4.60
CA GLU A 179 -6.82 -0.16 -5.22
C GLU A 179 -7.27 -0.78 -6.55
N ARG A 180 -6.32 -1.04 -7.47
CA ARG A 180 -6.61 -1.60 -8.79
C ARG A 180 -7.21 -3.00 -8.70
N ILE A 181 -6.73 -3.82 -7.78
CA ILE A 181 -7.26 -5.17 -7.52
C ILE A 181 -8.68 -5.09 -6.96
N ALA A 182 -8.94 -4.23 -5.97
CA ALA A 182 -10.30 -4.05 -5.43
C ALA A 182 -11.28 -3.64 -6.52
N GLN A 183 -10.90 -2.69 -7.40
CA GLN A 183 -11.70 -2.26 -8.54
C GLN A 183 -11.93 -3.38 -9.56
N ALA A 184 -10.90 -4.14 -9.91
CA ALA A 184 -10.98 -5.23 -10.89
C ALA A 184 -11.86 -6.40 -10.40
N LEU A 185 -11.82 -6.71 -9.12
CA LEU A 185 -12.66 -7.76 -8.52
C LEU A 185 -14.14 -7.35 -8.46
N GLY A 186 -14.45 -6.05 -8.37
CA GLY A 186 -15.82 -5.52 -8.45
C GLY A 186 -16.75 -5.99 -7.33
N GLU A 187 -16.23 -6.45 -6.20
CA GLU A 187 -17.01 -6.93 -5.05
C GLU A 187 -17.34 -5.78 -4.10
N GLU A 188 -18.63 -5.58 -3.81
CA GLU A 188 -19.11 -4.51 -2.93
C GLU A 188 -19.02 -4.84 -1.42
N THR A 189 -18.43 -5.98 -1.05
CA THR A 189 -18.31 -6.46 0.34
C THR A 189 -16.93 -7.04 0.59
N LEU A 190 -15.90 -6.34 0.14
CA LEU A 190 -14.50 -6.76 0.20
C LEU A 190 -13.68 -5.79 1.05
N LEU A 191 -12.81 -6.33 1.89
CA LEU A 191 -11.75 -5.60 2.59
C LEU A 191 -10.42 -6.27 2.24
N ILE A 192 -9.49 -5.50 1.71
CA ILE A 192 -8.11 -5.90 1.44
C ILE A 192 -7.22 -5.20 2.46
N ASP A 193 -6.33 -5.94 3.13
CA ASP A 193 -5.24 -5.40 3.95
C ASP A 193 -3.92 -5.91 3.37
N ALA A 194 -3.17 -5.03 2.75
CA ALA A 194 -1.86 -5.30 2.18
C ALA A 194 -0.77 -4.62 3.02
N GLY A 195 -0.49 -5.21 4.20
CA GLY A 195 0.58 -4.74 5.09
C GLY A 195 0.39 -3.32 5.60
N GLY A 196 -0.84 -2.94 5.96
CA GLY A 196 -1.19 -1.61 6.44
C GLY A 196 -1.77 -0.67 5.37
N ASN A 197 -1.87 -1.13 4.12
CA ASN A 197 -2.66 -0.49 3.07
C ASN A 197 -4.02 -1.19 3.04
N VAL A 198 -5.01 -0.63 3.73
CA VAL A 198 -6.34 -1.23 3.89
C VAL A 198 -7.33 -0.58 2.96
N VAL A 199 -7.91 -1.35 2.03
CA VAL A 199 -8.93 -0.91 1.07
C VAL A 199 -10.26 -1.55 1.43
N ALA A 200 -11.30 -0.74 1.62
CA ALA A 200 -12.67 -1.15 1.86
C ALA A 200 -13.51 -0.90 0.61
N ALA A 201 -13.85 -1.94 -0.14
CA ALA A 201 -14.78 -1.87 -1.26
C ALA A 201 -16.19 -2.08 -0.75
N GLY A 202 -16.99 -1.01 -0.74
CA GLY A 202 -18.34 -0.99 -0.24
C GLY A 202 -18.48 -1.24 1.27
N LYS A 203 -19.53 -1.97 1.65
CA LYS A 203 -19.91 -2.19 3.06
C LYS A 203 -19.81 -3.66 3.44
N PRO A 204 -19.62 -3.99 4.76
CA PRO A 204 -19.69 -5.37 5.21
C PRO A 204 -21.08 -5.97 4.98
N GLY A 205 -21.12 -7.26 4.61
CA GLY A 205 -22.36 -7.96 4.24
C GLY A 205 -23.21 -8.41 5.43
N ASP A 206 -22.94 -7.92 6.64
CA ASP A 206 -23.64 -8.21 7.89
C ASP A 206 -24.63 -7.12 8.32
N GLY A 207 -24.85 -6.11 7.48
CA GLY A 207 -25.78 -5.01 7.73
C GLY A 207 -25.16 -3.78 8.41
N ARG A 208 -23.88 -3.80 8.78
CA ARG A 208 -23.18 -2.60 9.23
C ARG A 208 -23.03 -1.58 8.10
N ALA A 209 -22.99 -0.30 8.45
CA ALA A 209 -22.87 0.79 7.49
C ALA A 209 -21.44 0.98 6.95
N ALA A 210 -20.44 0.46 7.68
CA ALA A 210 -19.01 0.62 7.35
C ALA A 210 -18.20 -0.55 7.93
N TRP A 211 -17.00 -0.73 7.42
CA TRP A 211 -15.97 -1.59 7.99
C TRP A 211 -15.29 -0.89 9.17
N ASP A 212 -15.07 -1.62 10.25
CA ASP A 212 -14.31 -1.12 11.39
C ASP A 212 -12.82 -1.37 11.15
N ILE A 213 -12.10 -0.34 10.71
CA ILE A 213 -10.65 -0.43 10.45
C ILE A 213 -9.90 -0.04 11.72
N ALA A 214 -9.13 -0.98 12.25
CA ALA A 214 -8.30 -0.76 13.41
C ALA A 214 -6.96 -0.11 12.99
N VAL A 215 -6.66 1.05 13.56
CA VAL A 215 -5.33 1.68 13.46
C VAL A 215 -4.46 1.10 14.56
N SER A 216 -3.39 0.41 14.19
CA SER A 216 -2.46 -0.19 15.16
C SER A 216 -1.60 0.87 15.83
N HIS A 217 -1.27 0.67 17.11
CA HIS A 217 -0.28 1.49 17.80
C HIS A 217 1.13 0.92 17.58
N PRO A 218 2.16 1.74 17.35
CA PRO A 218 3.53 1.25 17.09
C PRO A 218 4.16 0.45 18.25
N ASP A 219 3.67 0.61 19.49
CA ASP A 219 4.08 -0.21 20.63
C ASP A 219 3.22 -1.46 20.84
N GLY A 220 2.31 -1.73 19.93
CA GLY A 220 1.37 -2.84 19.99
C GLY A 220 -0.03 -2.46 20.46
N GLY A 221 -1.01 -3.28 20.10
CA GLY A 221 -2.42 -3.02 20.35
C GLY A 221 -3.07 -2.10 19.32
N VAL A 222 -4.27 -1.64 19.61
CA VAL A 222 -5.10 -0.79 18.76
C VAL A 222 -5.12 0.62 19.32
N LEU A 223 -4.74 1.62 18.51
CA LEU A 223 -4.85 3.03 18.86
C LEU A 223 -6.32 3.49 18.84
N CYS A 224 -6.99 3.24 17.73
CA CYS A 224 -8.40 3.57 17.53
C CYS A 224 -9.01 2.68 16.46
N VAL A 225 -10.34 2.76 16.32
CA VAL A 225 -11.09 2.11 15.25
C VAL A 225 -11.86 3.17 14.49
N VAL A 226 -11.65 3.22 13.17
CA VAL A 226 -12.30 4.19 12.28
C VAL A 226 -13.26 3.47 11.34
N PRO A 227 -14.54 3.85 11.28
CA PRO A 227 -15.48 3.28 10.33
C PRO A 227 -15.19 3.81 8.92
N VAL A 228 -14.92 2.91 7.97
CA VAL A 228 -14.67 3.23 6.55
C VAL A 228 -15.65 2.42 5.67
N ALA A 229 -16.35 3.11 4.80
CA ALA A 229 -17.17 2.51 3.77
C ALA A 229 -16.75 3.09 2.43
N ASP A 230 -16.32 2.24 1.52
CA ASP A 230 -15.89 2.65 0.18
C ASP A 230 -14.75 3.67 0.21
N GLY A 231 -13.57 3.22 0.60
CA GLY A 231 -12.36 4.03 0.78
C GLY A 231 -11.23 3.24 1.42
N CYS A 232 -10.23 3.92 1.93
CA CYS A 232 -9.01 3.27 2.44
C CYS A 232 -8.47 3.91 3.73
N ALA A 233 -7.60 3.15 4.39
CA ALA A 233 -6.73 3.60 5.46
C ALA A 233 -5.32 3.08 5.18
N VAL A 234 -4.36 3.97 4.99
CA VAL A 234 -2.97 3.61 4.68
C VAL A 234 -2.03 4.15 5.74
N THR A 235 -1.15 3.28 6.23
CA THR A 235 -0.25 3.59 7.33
C THR A 235 1.21 3.47 6.91
N SER A 236 1.96 4.57 7.09
CA SER A 236 3.42 4.62 7.00
C SER A 236 4.04 4.72 8.39
N GLY A 237 5.12 3.97 8.64
CA GLY A 237 5.79 3.98 9.94
C GLY A 237 7.09 3.21 10.01
N GLY A 238 7.91 3.55 10.98
CA GLY A 238 9.26 2.98 11.18
C GLY A 238 9.32 1.69 12.01
N SER A 239 8.17 1.09 12.38
CA SER A 239 8.15 -0.03 13.34
C SER A 239 8.27 -1.41 12.70
N GLN A 240 7.99 -1.56 11.40
CA GLN A 240 7.94 -2.87 10.73
C GLN A 240 9.24 -3.24 10.00
N ARG A 241 9.83 -2.30 9.26
CA ARG A 241 11.03 -2.52 8.45
C ARG A 241 12.16 -1.62 8.95
N TYR A 242 12.97 -2.12 9.89
CA TYR A 242 14.13 -1.42 10.45
C TYR A 242 15.25 -2.38 10.79
N PHE A 243 16.45 -1.84 10.98
CA PHE A 243 17.57 -2.51 11.64
C PHE A 243 18.12 -1.62 12.75
N THR A 244 18.98 -2.17 13.61
CA THR A 244 19.48 -1.46 14.77
C THR A 244 21.02 -1.48 14.78
N VAL A 245 21.62 -0.29 14.88
CA VAL A 245 23.07 -0.13 15.07
C VAL A 245 23.28 0.71 16.33
N ASP A 246 24.10 0.24 17.26
CA ASP A 246 24.43 0.91 18.52
C ASP A 246 23.20 1.37 19.32
N GLY A 247 22.12 0.60 19.28
CA GLY A 247 20.85 0.90 19.97
C GLY A 247 19.93 1.90 19.25
N VAL A 248 20.36 2.47 18.13
CA VAL A 248 19.55 3.36 17.27
C VAL A 248 18.86 2.58 16.18
N ARG A 249 17.56 2.83 15.96
CA ARG A 249 16.76 2.22 14.89
C ARG A 249 16.87 3.04 13.61
N TYR A 250 17.07 2.35 12.49
CA TYR A 250 17.10 2.90 11.13
C TYR A 250 16.06 2.19 10.30
N HIS A 251 14.97 2.88 9.98
CA HIS A 251 13.87 2.34 9.19
C HIS A 251 14.00 2.73 7.70
N HIS A 252 13.10 2.24 6.88
CA HIS A 252 13.15 2.31 5.41
C HIS A 252 12.60 3.61 4.80
N ILE A 253 11.96 4.51 5.57
CA ILE A 253 11.43 5.77 5.04
C ILE A 253 12.54 6.81 5.10
N ILE A 254 13.17 7.07 3.95
CA ILE A 254 14.34 7.95 3.84
C ILE A 254 13.89 9.36 3.48
N ASP A 255 14.37 10.33 4.24
CA ASP A 255 14.18 11.74 3.95
C ASP A 255 15.11 12.16 2.80
N PRO A 256 14.59 12.72 1.70
CA PRO A 256 15.38 13.09 0.53
C PRO A 256 16.40 14.21 0.79
N ASP A 257 16.19 15.07 1.80
CA ASP A 257 17.09 16.17 2.13
C ASP A 257 18.28 15.71 2.99
N THR A 258 18.01 14.84 3.97
CA THR A 258 19.03 14.35 4.89
C THR A 258 19.70 13.07 4.41
N LEU A 259 19.07 12.32 3.49
CA LEU A 259 19.43 10.99 3.01
C LEU A 259 19.41 9.91 4.11
N TYR A 260 18.83 10.21 5.26
CA TYR A 260 18.70 9.32 6.42
C TYR A 260 17.21 9.01 6.70
N PRO A 261 16.92 7.95 7.48
CA PRO A 261 15.58 7.69 7.98
C PRO A 261 14.98 8.90 8.70
N ALA A 262 13.76 9.28 8.33
CA ALA A 262 13.06 10.42 8.93
C ALA A 262 12.66 10.13 10.39
N ASN A 263 12.61 11.16 11.24
CA ASN A 263 12.34 11.01 12.67
C ASN A 263 11.21 11.93 13.17
N LEU A 264 10.41 12.50 12.28
CA LEU A 264 9.33 13.43 12.64
C LEU A 264 8.16 12.71 13.33
N TYR A 265 7.93 11.45 12.97
CA TYR A 265 6.82 10.64 13.50
C TYR A 265 7.27 9.21 13.79
N ARG A 266 6.50 8.53 14.60
CA ARG A 266 6.54 7.06 14.74
C ARG A 266 5.66 6.39 13.70
N GLN A 267 4.54 7.04 13.34
CA GLN A 267 3.54 6.54 12.41
C GLN A 267 2.67 7.69 11.89
N THR A 268 2.27 7.58 10.63
CA THR A 268 1.21 8.39 10.00
C THR A 268 0.20 7.48 9.36
N THR A 269 -1.10 7.75 9.53
CA THR A 269 -2.18 7.00 8.88
C THR A 269 -3.07 7.98 8.14
N VAL A 270 -3.32 7.71 6.85
CA VAL A 270 -4.16 8.55 5.99
C VAL A 270 -5.40 7.79 5.56
N PHE A 271 -6.54 8.48 5.59
CA PHE A 271 -7.85 8.00 5.15
C PHE A 271 -8.31 8.83 3.96
N CYS A 272 -8.58 8.20 2.82
CA CYS A 272 -9.18 8.84 1.64
C CYS A 272 -9.92 7.84 0.76
N ALA A 273 -10.38 8.28 -0.41
CA ALA A 273 -11.14 7.44 -1.31
C ALA A 273 -10.27 6.52 -2.18
N ASP A 274 -9.01 6.90 -2.45
CA ASP A 274 -8.09 6.20 -3.34
C ASP A 274 -6.84 5.75 -2.58
N SER A 275 -6.53 4.44 -2.59
CA SER A 275 -5.43 3.86 -1.81
C SER A 275 -4.06 4.16 -2.40
N ALA A 276 -3.94 4.40 -3.71
CA ALA A 276 -2.67 4.82 -4.32
C ALA A 276 -2.30 6.23 -3.85
N LEU A 277 -3.29 7.14 -3.85
CA LEU A 277 -3.13 8.48 -3.31
C LEU A 277 -2.82 8.44 -1.80
N ALA A 278 -3.51 7.59 -1.04
CA ALA A 278 -3.28 7.46 0.40
C ALA A 278 -1.88 6.93 0.74
N ASP A 279 -1.32 6.01 -0.06
CA ASP A 279 0.03 5.46 0.13
C ASP A 279 1.08 6.58 -0.06
N TRP A 280 0.97 7.36 -1.14
CA TRP A 280 1.78 8.54 -1.35
C TRP A 280 1.61 9.58 -0.23
N LEU A 281 0.36 9.92 0.14
CA LEU A 281 0.08 10.91 1.18
C LEU A 281 0.60 10.48 2.55
N SER A 282 0.46 9.20 2.93
CA SER A 282 0.92 8.73 4.24
C SER A 282 2.44 8.81 4.37
N THR A 283 3.18 8.53 3.28
CA THR A 283 4.63 8.66 3.25
C THR A 283 5.07 10.13 3.17
N SER A 284 4.42 10.96 2.34
CA SER A 284 4.68 12.40 2.29
C SER A 284 4.42 13.07 3.64
N ALA A 285 3.31 12.71 4.30
CA ALA A 285 2.95 13.20 5.63
C ALA A 285 3.98 12.81 6.70
N PHE A 286 4.61 11.64 6.57
CA PHE A 286 5.68 11.18 7.47
C PHE A 286 6.98 11.98 7.30
N LEU A 287 7.19 12.61 6.13
CA LEU A 287 8.39 13.37 5.74
C LEU A 287 8.26 14.89 5.89
N LEU A 288 7.12 15.40 6.34
CA LEU A 288 6.84 16.82 6.51
C LEU A 288 6.63 17.18 7.98
N GLU A 289 6.98 18.41 8.37
CA GLU A 289 6.58 18.97 9.67
C GLU A 289 5.05 18.98 9.81
N TYR A 290 4.53 18.89 11.04
CA TYR A 290 3.12 18.61 11.31
C TYR A 290 2.14 19.56 10.60
N GLU A 291 2.39 20.87 10.61
CA GLU A 291 1.47 21.84 10.00
C GLU A 291 1.42 21.68 8.47
N ASP A 292 2.56 21.47 7.82
CA ASP A 292 2.65 21.24 6.38
C ASP A 292 2.08 19.87 6.00
N SER A 293 2.36 18.85 6.82
CA SER A 293 1.84 17.49 6.68
C SER A 293 0.31 17.47 6.73
N ARG A 294 -0.27 18.13 7.74
CA ARG A 294 -1.71 18.29 7.90
C ARG A 294 -2.34 19.04 6.73
N ALA A 295 -1.73 20.17 6.36
CA ALA A 295 -2.20 20.99 5.26
C ALA A 295 -2.21 20.23 3.92
N LEU A 296 -1.15 19.44 3.63
CA LEU A 296 -1.09 18.59 2.45
C LEU A 296 -2.24 17.57 2.46
N VAL A 297 -2.36 16.77 3.52
CA VAL A 297 -3.38 15.73 3.65
C VAL A 297 -4.80 16.30 3.47
N GLU A 298 -5.12 17.40 4.15
CA GLU A 298 -6.44 18.03 4.10
C GLU A 298 -6.71 18.70 2.73
N SER A 299 -5.69 19.29 2.07
CA SER A 299 -5.82 19.89 0.74
C SER A 299 -6.17 18.86 -0.35
N MET A 300 -5.76 17.61 -0.16
CA MET A 300 -6.07 16.48 -1.06
C MET A 300 -7.40 15.78 -0.70
N GLY A 301 -8.21 16.38 0.19
CA GLY A 301 -9.52 15.84 0.60
C GLY A 301 -9.43 14.62 1.51
N ALA A 302 -8.27 14.35 2.07
CA ALA A 302 -7.98 13.24 2.97
C ALA A 302 -8.02 13.67 4.45
N LYS A 303 -7.95 12.69 5.36
CA LYS A 303 -7.81 12.88 6.80
C LYS A 303 -6.63 12.08 7.31
N GLY A 304 -5.96 12.54 8.37
CA GLY A 304 -4.77 11.91 8.91
C GLY A 304 -4.79 11.70 10.42
N ILE A 305 -4.00 10.71 10.86
CA ILE A 305 -3.60 10.48 12.25
C ILE A 305 -2.08 10.45 12.28
N TRP A 306 -1.47 11.21 13.19
CA TRP A 306 -0.03 11.30 13.37
C TRP A 306 0.35 10.89 14.79
N ILE A 307 1.32 9.99 14.95
CA ILE A 307 1.91 9.64 16.25
C ILE A 307 3.31 10.21 16.28
N LEU A 308 3.52 11.20 17.14
CA LEU A 308 4.78 11.92 17.32
C LEU A 308 5.83 11.02 18.03
N PRO A 309 7.12 11.40 18.02
CA PRO A 309 8.18 10.60 18.66
C PRO A 309 8.00 10.41 20.17
N ASP A 310 7.39 11.39 20.86
CA ASP A 310 7.07 11.33 22.30
C ASP A 310 5.80 10.56 22.63
N GLY A 311 5.06 10.10 21.60
CA GLY A 311 3.80 9.37 21.74
C GLY A 311 2.55 10.25 21.71
N GLU A 312 2.68 11.59 21.58
CA GLU A 312 1.52 12.46 21.35
C GLU A 312 0.80 12.01 20.06
N VAL A 313 -0.53 11.95 20.11
CA VAL A 313 -1.37 11.62 18.95
C VAL A 313 -2.11 12.86 18.50
N ARG A 314 -1.95 13.20 17.23
CA ARG A 314 -2.70 14.27 16.56
C ARG A 314 -3.54 13.69 15.44
N ALA A 315 -4.69 14.29 15.15
CA ALA A 315 -5.59 13.80 14.11
C ALA A 315 -6.37 14.92 13.45
N SER A 316 -6.80 14.69 12.21
CA SER A 316 -7.83 15.52 11.57
C SER A 316 -9.16 15.38 12.29
N ASP A 317 -9.99 16.43 12.21
CA ASP A 317 -11.26 16.52 12.92
C ASP A 317 -12.17 15.30 12.64
N GLY A 318 -12.70 14.71 13.70
CA GLY A 318 -13.68 13.64 13.69
C GLY A 318 -13.11 12.23 13.47
N LEU A 319 -11.79 12.03 13.48
CA LEU A 319 -11.17 10.70 13.45
C LEU A 319 -11.02 10.06 14.83
N LEU A 320 -10.69 10.87 15.83
CA LEU A 320 -10.62 10.41 17.22
C LEU A 320 -11.89 10.84 17.97
N PRO A 321 -12.37 10.03 18.96
CA PRO A 321 -13.43 10.47 19.84
C PRO A 321 -12.98 11.77 20.54
N ASN A 322 -13.86 12.76 20.60
CA ASN A 322 -13.61 13.97 21.39
C ASN A 322 -13.32 13.54 22.84
N GLU A 323 -12.16 13.94 23.35
CA GLU A 323 -11.86 13.85 24.78
C GLU A 323 -12.81 14.69 25.64
#